data_d5570972875384b665f88acd7bae2cea
#
_entry.id   d5570972875384b665f88acd7bae2cea
#
_cell.length_a   1.000
_cell.length_b   1.000
_cell.length_c   1.000
_cell.angle_alpha   90.00
_cell.angle_beta   90.00
_cell.angle_gamma   90.00
#
_symmetry.space_group_name_H-M   'P 1'
#
loop_
_entity.id
_entity.type
_entity.pdbx_description
1 polymer ?
#
loop_
_entity_poly.entity_id
_entity_poly.type
_entity_poly.pdbx_seq_one_letter_code
_entity_poly.pdbx_strand_id
1 'polypeptide(L)'
;MFSHPLSKMKKLHILLPILFALLPILATAQQNSEVIDLKKHKIVIQFADNDSLAQVRVTQQIGNVLRCWPNAEIEIVCLAGGLDLLMTSKSKASKEVADWTAKGMVFAACNNTMKNRNITKEDLLSQAVVVPSAIVELATKQEQGWSYFRSGK
;
A
#
# COMPACT_ATOMS: atom_id res chain seq x y z
N MET A 1 -4.91 -12.33 -80.14
CA MET A 1 -5.79 -11.24 -79.71
C MET A 1 -6.25 -11.57 -78.32
N PHE A 2 -5.44 -11.21 -77.31
CA PHE A 2 -5.73 -11.45 -75.86
C PHE A 2 -5.54 -10.15 -75.11
N SER A 3 -6.67 -9.53 -74.68
CA SER A 3 -6.69 -8.35 -73.89
C SER A 3 -6.64 -8.75 -72.41
N HIS A 4 -5.61 -8.31 -71.66
CA HIS A 4 -5.45 -8.50 -70.25
C HIS A 4 -6.14 -7.35 -69.50
N PRO A 5 -6.91 -7.62 -68.45
CA PRO A 5 -7.48 -6.59 -67.60
C PRO A 5 -6.52 -6.25 -66.44
N LEU A 6 -5.69 -5.22 -66.60
CA LEU A 6 -4.81 -4.69 -65.54
C LEU A 6 -5.50 -3.68 -64.58
N SER A 7 -6.81 -3.68 -64.49
CA SER A 7 -7.55 -2.63 -63.79
C SER A 7 -7.90 -2.92 -62.33
N LYS A 8 -7.77 -4.16 -61.84
CA LYS A 8 -8.23 -4.54 -60.48
C LYS A 8 -7.20 -4.42 -59.36
N MET A 9 -5.92 -4.28 -59.67
CA MET A 9 -4.88 -4.28 -58.61
C MET A 9 -4.63 -2.91 -57.96
N LYS A 10 -5.01 -1.79 -58.57
CA LYS A 10 -4.75 -0.44 -58.01
C LYS A 10 -5.62 -0.06 -56.81
N LYS A 11 -6.78 -0.68 -56.62
CA LYS A 11 -7.68 -0.38 -55.49
C LYS A 11 -7.32 -1.10 -54.19
N LEU A 12 -6.55 -2.17 -54.24
CA LEU A 12 -6.17 -2.95 -53.05
C LEU A 12 -5.05 -2.29 -52.25
N HIS A 13 -4.17 -1.51 -52.88
CA HIS A 13 -3.07 -0.84 -52.18
C HIS A 13 -3.46 0.42 -51.39
N ILE A 14 -4.64 0.98 -51.65
CA ILE A 14 -5.12 2.20 -50.96
C ILE A 14 -5.82 1.84 -49.63
N LEU A 15 -6.41 0.66 -49.53
CA LEU A 15 -7.10 0.21 -48.29
C LEU A 15 -6.14 -0.26 -47.17
N LEU A 16 -4.95 -0.78 -47.58
CA LEU A 16 -3.97 -1.30 -46.61
C LEU A 16 -3.35 -0.21 -45.70
N PRO A 17 -2.93 0.98 -46.21
CA PRO A 17 -2.38 2.04 -45.35
C PRO A 17 -3.44 2.70 -44.45
N ILE A 18 -4.72 2.71 -44.83
CA ILE A 18 -5.81 3.27 -44.00
C ILE A 18 -6.09 2.35 -42.80
N LEU A 19 -6.01 1.04 -42.97
CA LEU A 19 -6.17 0.07 -41.88
C LEU A 19 -4.99 0.17 -40.88
N PHE A 20 -3.78 0.48 -41.33
CA PHE A 20 -2.61 0.65 -40.47
C PHE A 20 -2.60 1.97 -39.71
N ALA A 21 -3.25 3.01 -40.20
CA ALA A 21 -3.39 4.33 -39.53
C ALA A 21 -4.39 4.31 -38.39
N LEU A 22 -5.32 3.33 -38.35
CA LEU A 22 -6.31 3.18 -37.26
C LEU A 22 -5.80 2.36 -36.06
N LEU A 23 -4.73 1.62 -36.20
CA LEU A 23 -4.12 0.80 -35.13
C LEU A 23 -3.61 1.59 -33.91
N PRO A 24 -3.01 2.79 -34.02
CA PRO A 24 -2.55 3.53 -32.86
C PRO A 24 -3.69 4.16 -32.03
N ILE A 25 -4.90 4.30 -32.57
CA ILE A 25 -6.03 4.90 -31.85
C ILE A 25 -6.62 3.91 -30.82
N LEU A 26 -6.46 2.60 -31.03
CA LEU A 26 -6.92 1.57 -30.09
C LEU A 26 -5.92 1.32 -28.95
N ALA A 27 -4.66 1.74 -29.09
CA ALA A 27 -3.61 1.53 -28.09
C ALA A 27 -3.65 2.55 -26.92
N THR A 28 -4.37 3.66 -27.05
CA THR A 28 -4.44 4.70 -26.00
C THR A 28 -5.58 4.51 -24.99
N ALA A 29 -6.38 3.45 -25.15
CA ALA A 29 -7.54 3.21 -24.26
C ALA A 29 -7.24 2.40 -22.99
N GLN A 30 -5.98 2.01 -22.75
CA GLN A 30 -5.56 1.46 -21.46
C GLN A 30 -5.10 2.58 -20.53
N GLN A 31 -5.97 3.54 -20.23
CA GLN A 31 -5.86 4.30 -19.01
C GLN A 31 -6.11 3.33 -17.86
N ASN A 32 -5.07 3.06 -17.07
CA ASN A 32 -5.22 2.45 -15.75
C ASN A 32 -6.11 3.38 -14.92
N SER A 33 -7.42 3.21 -15.02
CA SER A 33 -8.34 3.81 -14.07
C SER A 33 -8.00 3.18 -12.71
N GLU A 34 -7.45 3.96 -11.81
CA GLU A 34 -7.23 3.54 -10.42
C GLU A 34 -8.60 3.10 -9.89
N VAL A 35 -8.74 1.80 -9.59
CA VAL A 35 -10.02 1.25 -9.11
C VAL A 35 -10.19 1.69 -7.68
N ILE A 36 -11.02 2.71 -7.46
CA ILE A 36 -11.36 3.19 -6.12
C ILE A 36 -12.53 2.35 -5.60
N ASP A 37 -12.30 1.65 -4.47
CA ASP A 37 -13.36 0.95 -3.73
C ASP A 37 -13.70 1.72 -2.46
N LEU A 38 -14.95 2.19 -2.36
CA LEU A 38 -15.46 2.95 -1.23
C LEU A 38 -15.95 2.09 -0.06
N LYS A 39 -15.87 0.77 -0.18
CA LYS A 39 -16.20 -0.14 0.93
C LYS A 39 -15.24 0.08 2.09
N LYS A 40 -15.72 -0.26 3.27
CA LYS A 40 -14.91 -0.22 4.49
C LYS A 40 -14.04 -1.47 4.57
N HIS A 41 -12.76 -1.34 4.19
CA HIS A 41 -11.76 -2.37 4.34
C HIS A 41 -11.06 -2.26 5.69
N LYS A 42 -10.57 -3.39 6.23
CA LYS A 42 -9.82 -3.43 7.49
C LYS A 42 -8.49 -4.14 7.25
N ILE A 43 -7.38 -3.49 7.58
CA ILE A 43 -6.04 -4.04 7.37
C ILE A 43 -5.24 -3.92 8.66
N VAL A 44 -4.68 -5.03 9.13
CA VAL A 44 -3.69 -5.05 10.19
C VAL A 44 -2.31 -5.36 9.59
N ILE A 45 -1.35 -4.48 9.84
CA ILE A 45 0.01 -4.56 9.29
C ILE A 45 0.98 -4.94 10.41
N GLN A 46 1.63 -6.09 10.30
CA GLN A 46 2.75 -6.43 11.15
C GLN A 46 4.00 -5.67 10.68
N PHE A 47 4.68 -4.98 11.60
CA PHE A 47 5.95 -4.31 11.34
C PHE A 47 7.00 -4.70 12.38
N ALA A 48 8.09 -5.36 11.94
CA ALA A 48 9.15 -5.89 12.82
C ALA A 48 10.56 -5.39 12.45
N ASP A 49 10.69 -4.59 11.40
CA ASP A 49 11.97 -4.15 10.84
C ASP A 49 12.45 -2.85 11.51
N ASN A 50 13.74 -2.78 11.89
CA ASN A 50 14.35 -1.58 12.47
C ASN A 50 15.05 -0.68 11.43
N ASP A 51 15.07 -1.07 10.17
CA ASP A 51 15.69 -0.29 9.10
C ASP A 51 14.97 1.05 8.90
N SER A 52 15.76 2.12 8.77
CA SER A 52 15.23 3.50 8.62
C SER A 52 14.36 3.68 7.39
N LEU A 53 14.70 3.03 6.26
CA LEU A 53 13.90 3.11 5.04
C LEU A 53 12.64 2.26 5.17
N ALA A 54 12.70 1.13 5.90
CA ALA A 54 11.51 0.33 6.18
C ALA A 54 10.47 1.10 7.00
N GLN A 55 10.92 1.91 7.98
CA GLN A 55 10.05 2.79 8.75
C GLN A 55 9.30 3.80 7.85
N VAL A 56 10.01 4.45 6.94
CA VAL A 56 9.39 5.39 5.98
C VAL A 56 8.45 4.65 5.02
N ARG A 57 8.86 3.48 4.51
CA ARG A 57 8.05 2.70 3.57
C ARG A 57 6.73 2.23 4.17
N VAL A 58 6.70 1.77 5.42
CA VAL A 58 5.45 1.31 6.04
C VAL A 58 4.45 2.45 6.18
N THR A 59 4.89 3.68 6.48
CA THR A 59 3.99 4.84 6.52
C THR A 59 3.52 5.27 5.13
N GLN A 60 4.35 5.12 4.09
CA GLN A 60 3.96 5.35 2.69
C GLN A 60 2.94 4.32 2.19
N GLN A 61 3.02 3.06 2.65
CA GLN A 61 2.05 2.02 2.30
C GLN A 61 0.62 2.39 2.71
N ILE A 62 0.46 3.09 3.83
CA ILE A 62 -0.86 3.62 4.26
C ILE A 62 -1.43 4.52 3.16
N GLY A 63 -0.66 5.47 2.65
CA GLY A 63 -1.09 6.38 1.58
C GLY A 63 -1.44 5.63 0.30
N ASN A 64 -0.68 4.58 -0.04
CA ASN A 64 -0.96 3.75 -1.22
C ASN A 64 -2.29 3.00 -1.09
N VAL A 65 -2.58 2.45 0.09
CA VAL A 65 -3.86 1.80 0.36
C VAL A 65 -5.02 2.78 0.26
N LEU A 66 -4.88 3.96 0.90
CA LEU A 66 -5.96 4.95 0.95
C LEU A 66 -6.27 5.62 -0.39
N ARG A 67 -5.36 5.56 -1.37
CA ARG A 67 -5.68 5.98 -2.75
C ARG A 67 -6.72 5.06 -3.39
N CYS A 68 -6.64 3.75 -3.17
CA CYS A 68 -7.59 2.78 -3.71
C CYS A 68 -8.78 2.53 -2.79
N TRP A 69 -8.56 2.58 -1.48
CA TRP A 69 -9.55 2.30 -0.42
C TRP A 69 -9.62 3.46 0.58
N PRO A 70 -10.23 4.60 0.21
CA PRO A 70 -10.20 5.83 1.02
C PRO A 70 -10.87 5.69 2.39
N ASN A 71 -11.74 4.68 2.57
CA ASN A 71 -12.44 4.39 3.82
C ASN A 71 -11.81 3.23 4.62
N ALA A 72 -10.57 2.81 4.29
CA ALA A 72 -9.93 1.71 4.99
C ALA A 72 -9.57 2.07 6.44
N GLU A 73 -9.81 1.13 7.36
CA GLU A 73 -9.26 1.13 8.71
C GLU A 73 -7.90 0.41 8.67
N ILE A 74 -6.86 1.05 9.19
CA ILE A 74 -5.51 0.50 9.17
C ILE A 74 -4.90 0.56 10.56
N GLU A 75 -4.36 -0.58 11.00
CA GLU A 75 -3.56 -0.67 12.22
C GLU A 75 -2.17 -1.24 11.91
N ILE A 76 -1.13 -0.58 12.40
CA ILE A 76 0.26 -1.01 12.31
C ILE A 76 0.69 -1.54 13.68
N VAL A 77 0.96 -2.85 13.78
CA VAL A 77 1.42 -3.50 15.00
C VAL A 77 2.93 -3.62 14.97
N CYS A 78 3.60 -2.82 15.79
CA CYS A 78 5.05 -2.72 15.88
C CYS A 78 5.61 -3.65 16.97
N LEU A 79 6.50 -4.57 16.56
CA LEU A 79 7.16 -5.52 17.47
C LEU A 79 8.64 -5.65 17.12
N ALA A 80 9.42 -6.28 18.00
CA ALA A 80 10.86 -6.49 17.82
C ALA A 80 11.58 -5.19 17.40
N GLY A 81 12.32 -5.21 16.28
CA GLY A 81 12.98 -4.03 15.73
C GLY A 81 12.04 -2.94 15.24
N GLY A 82 10.87 -3.32 14.77
CA GLY A 82 9.85 -2.39 14.27
C GLY A 82 9.29 -1.42 15.32
N LEU A 83 9.49 -1.72 16.62
CA LEU A 83 9.13 -0.79 17.69
C LEU A 83 9.88 0.54 17.60
N ASP A 84 11.06 0.57 16.94
CA ASP A 84 11.85 1.79 16.73
C ASP A 84 11.08 2.87 15.95
N LEU A 85 10.10 2.49 15.11
CA LEU A 85 9.18 3.43 14.45
C LEU A 85 8.41 4.29 15.45
N LEU A 86 8.10 3.75 16.63
CA LEU A 86 7.28 4.41 17.65
C LEU A 86 8.11 5.02 18.79
N MET A 87 9.43 4.92 18.76
CA MET A 87 10.29 5.52 19.79
C MET A 87 10.63 6.97 19.46
N THR A 88 10.50 7.87 20.43
CA THR A 88 10.84 9.31 20.28
C THR A 88 12.28 9.52 19.80
N SER A 89 13.22 8.69 20.27
CA SER A 89 14.65 8.80 19.97
C SER A 89 15.08 8.12 18.67
N LYS A 90 14.26 7.23 18.08
CA LYS A 90 14.66 6.38 16.95
C LYS A 90 13.79 6.49 15.71
N SER A 91 12.56 6.99 15.85
CA SER A 91 11.64 7.12 14.73
C SER A 91 12.21 8.00 13.63
N LYS A 92 12.16 7.49 12.39
CA LYS A 92 12.49 8.23 11.17
C LYS A 92 11.24 8.71 10.42
N ALA A 93 10.05 8.45 10.99
CA ALA A 93 8.76 8.80 10.42
C ALA A 93 7.77 9.29 11.50
N SER A 94 8.27 9.96 12.54
CA SER A 94 7.44 10.44 13.66
C SER A 94 6.34 11.42 13.21
N LYS A 95 6.65 12.27 12.22
CA LYS A 95 5.68 13.19 11.62
C LYS A 95 4.57 12.42 10.89
N GLU A 96 4.93 11.45 10.08
CA GLU A 96 4.00 10.61 9.34
C GLU A 96 3.11 9.79 10.29
N VAL A 97 3.68 9.26 11.39
CA VAL A 97 2.91 8.58 12.44
C VAL A 97 1.85 9.53 13.03
N ALA A 98 2.23 10.76 13.34
CA ALA A 98 1.29 11.76 13.86
C ALA A 98 0.21 12.12 12.84
N ASP A 99 0.60 12.38 11.59
CA ASP A 99 -0.32 12.74 10.51
C ASP A 99 -1.34 11.63 10.21
N TRP A 100 -0.91 10.35 10.21
CA TRP A 100 -1.79 9.21 10.00
C TRP A 100 -2.69 8.94 11.22
N THR A 101 -2.18 9.10 12.44
CA THR A 101 -3.00 8.96 13.64
C THR A 101 -4.10 10.02 13.67
N ALA A 102 -3.83 11.25 13.27
CA ALA A 102 -4.83 12.30 13.14
C ALA A 102 -5.95 11.97 12.13
N LYS A 103 -5.69 11.04 11.19
CA LYS A 103 -6.66 10.52 10.22
C LYS A 103 -7.31 9.20 10.66
N GLY A 104 -7.10 8.77 11.91
CA GLY A 104 -7.73 7.59 12.50
C GLY A 104 -6.96 6.28 12.33
N MET A 105 -5.75 6.30 11.80
CA MET A 105 -4.89 5.11 11.75
C MET A 105 -4.34 4.80 13.15
N VAL A 106 -4.16 3.52 13.48
CA VAL A 106 -3.67 3.07 14.78
C VAL A 106 -2.23 2.56 14.65
N PHE A 107 -1.39 2.98 15.58
CA PHE A 107 -0.02 2.48 15.72
C PHE A 107 0.14 1.79 17.08
N ALA A 108 0.19 0.45 17.07
CA ALA A 108 0.22 -0.39 18.25
C ALA A 108 1.64 -0.82 18.61
N ALA A 109 2.06 -0.54 19.82
CA ALA A 109 3.33 -0.93 20.40
C ALA A 109 3.20 -2.22 21.22
N CYS A 110 3.96 -3.26 20.89
CA CYS A 110 3.97 -4.53 21.61
C CYS A 110 4.61 -4.41 23.00
N ASN A 111 3.84 -4.56 24.08
CA ASN A 111 4.35 -4.49 25.45
C ASN A 111 5.39 -5.58 25.77
N ASN A 112 5.25 -6.78 25.21
CA ASN A 112 6.29 -7.82 25.36
C ASN A 112 7.62 -7.38 24.76
N THR A 113 7.62 -6.72 23.61
CA THR A 113 8.83 -6.13 23.03
C THR A 113 9.38 -5.01 23.90
N MET A 114 8.52 -4.14 24.42
CA MET A 114 8.92 -3.06 25.34
C MET A 114 9.64 -3.62 26.56
N LYS A 115 9.06 -4.62 27.23
CA LYS A 115 9.67 -5.29 28.39
C LYS A 115 11.03 -5.90 28.05
N ASN A 116 11.12 -6.64 26.94
CA ASN A 116 12.38 -7.30 26.55
C ASN A 116 13.50 -6.32 26.18
N ARG A 117 13.14 -5.08 25.84
CA ARG A 117 14.08 -4.03 25.42
C ARG A 117 14.22 -2.93 26.49
N ASN A 118 13.63 -3.08 27.67
CA ASN A 118 13.58 -2.09 28.73
C ASN A 118 13.09 -0.71 28.24
N ILE A 119 12.04 -0.69 27.40
CA ILE A 119 11.41 0.51 26.85
C ILE A 119 10.19 0.82 27.70
N THR A 120 10.05 2.06 28.15
CA THR A 120 8.91 2.55 28.90
C THR A 120 7.89 3.27 27.99
N LYS A 121 6.73 3.64 28.50
CA LYS A 121 5.73 4.38 27.74
C LYS A 121 6.22 5.80 27.39
N GLU A 122 7.03 6.37 28.22
CA GLU A 122 7.62 7.71 28.08
C GLU A 122 8.63 7.77 26.91
N ASP A 123 9.21 6.63 26.53
CA ASP A 123 10.11 6.52 25.38
C ASP A 123 9.36 6.50 24.04
N LEU A 124 8.03 6.30 24.08
CA LEU A 124 7.22 6.20 22.88
C LEU A 124 6.68 7.56 22.43
N LEU A 125 6.39 7.66 21.13
CA LEU A 125 5.58 8.74 20.59
C LEU A 125 4.20 8.73 21.26
N SER A 126 3.64 9.92 21.54
CA SER A 126 2.33 10.07 22.21
C SER A 126 1.17 9.42 21.45
N GLN A 127 1.32 9.18 20.13
CA GLN A 127 0.37 8.53 19.26
C GLN A 127 0.34 7.01 19.43
N ALA A 128 1.37 6.41 20.06
CA ALA A 128 1.47 4.96 20.20
C ALA A 128 0.46 4.41 21.23
N VAL A 129 -0.29 3.39 20.82
CA VAL A 129 -1.17 2.60 21.67
C VAL A 129 -0.44 1.35 22.13
N VAL A 130 -0.34 1.10 23.43
CA VAL A 130 0.33 -0.10 23.93
C VAL A 130 -0.65 -1.28 23.95
N VAL A 131 -0.30 -2.37 23.24
CA VAL A 131 -1.04 -3.63 23.26
C VAL A 131 -0.26 -4.70 24.03
N PRO A 132 -0.93 -5.62 24.74
CA PRO A 132 -0.25 -6.61 25.60
C PRO A 132 0.74 -7.48 24.84
N SER A 133 0.39 -7.91 23.65
CA SER A 133 1.20 -8.77 22.78
C SER A 133 0.85 -8.55 21.32
N ALA A 134 1.86 -8.32 20.47
CA ALA A 134 1.65 -8.17 19.04
C ALA A 134 0.99 -9.41 18.40
N ILE A 135 1.37 -10.62 18.84
CA ILE A 135 0.81 -11.87 18.29
C ILE A 135 -0.68 -11.96 18.62
N VAL A 136 -1.05 -11.65 19.85
CA VAL A 136 -2.46 -11.66 20.27
C VAL A 136 -3.24 -10.59 19.52
N GLU A 137 -2.71 -9.38 19.39
CA GLU A 137 -3.37 -8.29 18.64
C GLU A 137 -3.62 -8.68 17.19
N LEU A 138 -2.57 -9.20 16.51
CA LEU A 138 -2.66 -9.64 15.11
C LEU A 138 -3.67 -10.79 14.93
N ALA A 139 -3.71 -11.75 15.85
CA ALA A 139 -4.67 -12.86 15.81
C ALA A 139 -6.10 -12.36 16.01
N THR A 140 -6.33 -11.56 17.06
CA THR A 140 -7.64 -10.98 17.37
C THR A 140 -8.20 -10.14 16.22
N LYS A 141 -7.35 -9.32 15.57
CA LYS A 141 -7.77 -8.55 14.40
C LYS A 141 -8.20 -9.45 13.24
N GLN A 142 -7.45 -10.52 12.97
CA GLN A 142 -7.82 -11.48 11.93
C GLN A 142 -9.14 -12.22 12.25
N GLU A 143 -9.36 -12.61 13.49
CA GLU A 143 -10.65 -13.17 13.95
C GLU A 143 -11.81 -12.19 13.78
N GLN A 144 -11.55 -10.88 13.87
CA GLN A 144 -12.50 -9.81 13.61
C GLN A 144 -12.67 -9.46 12.12
N GLY A 145 -12.07 -10.25 11.22
CA GLY A 145 -12.19 -10.09 9.78
C GLY A 145 -11.23 -9.06 9.17
N TRP A 146 -10.15 -8.69 9.85
CA TRP A 146 -9.10 -7.84 9.29
C TRP A 146 -8.20 -8.65 8.37
N SER A 147 -7.86 -8.08 7.23
CA SER A 147 -6.84 -8.63 6.34
C SER A 147 -5.45 -8.39 6.94
N TYR A 148 -4.65 -9.45 7.05
CA TYR A 148 -3.28 -9.37 7.56
C TYR A 148 -2.27 -9.10 6.45
N PHE A 149 -1.34 -8.20 6.71
CA PHE A 149 -0.18 -7.92 5.87
C PHE A 149 1.08 -7.79 6.72
N ARG A 150 2.22 -8.29 6.22
CA ARG A 150 3.53 -8.08 6.83
C ARG A 150 4.33 -7.07 6.01
N SER A 151 4.80 -6.00 6.65
CA SER A 151 5.70 -5.01 6.07
C SER A 151 7.13 -5.17 6.61
N GLY A 152 8.11 -4.92 5.77
CA GLY A 152 9.52 -5.14 6.09
C GLY A 152 10.00 -6.56 5.74
N LYS A 153 11.25 -6.85 6.12
CA LYS A 153 11.91 -8.15 5.91
C LYS A 153 11.44 -9.20 6.89
#